data_85c8786b3855907d069bf0dad965b048
#
_entry.id   85c8786b3855907d069bf0dad965b048
#
_cell.length_a   1.000
_cell.length_b   1.000
_cell.length_c   1.000
_cell.angle_alpha   90.00
_cell.angle_beta   90.00
_cell.angle_gamma   90.00
#
_symmetry.space_group_name_H-M   'P 1'
#
loop_
_entity.id
_entity.type
_entity.pdbx_description
1 polymer ?
#
loop_
_entity_poly.entity_id
_entity_poly.type
_entity_poly.pdbx_seq_one_letter_code
_entity_poly.pdbx_strand_id
1 'polypeptide(L)'
;EIPFTLPPNTIDGGTPVVSTADAATAMRAVLAIAAGVDGPEFLPKVVDGAATVTVDWDPERVADHTGVTATFGEPLAPSLTTVPDALVGLCWPAVFAAIGAAATDTGVPVVEGLLSLVHLDHAAHMVGKLPTTLAQLTVTATASAAADTDMGRVVPVSVTIADAGGQVIATLDERFAILGRTGPAELTDPARAGGAVSENATDTPRRRRRDVTITAPVDMRPFAVVSGDHNPIHTDRAAALLAGLETPIVHGMWLSAAAQHAVTATDGQAR
;
A
#
# COMPACT_ATOMS: atom_id res chain seq x y z
N GLU A 1 8.50 9.75 20.33
CA GLU A 1 8.36 8.60 21.26
C GLU A 1 6.89 8.22 21.31
N ILE A 2 6.56 7.07 20.77
CA ILE A 2 5.25 6.45 21.03
C ILE A 2 5.39 5.81 22.41
N PRO A 3 4.71 6.31 23.45
CA PRO A 3 4.79 5.70 24.76
C PRO A 3 4.07 4.35 24.70
N PHE A 4 4.81 3.29 24.47
CA PHE A 4 4.29 1.94 24.62
C PHE A 4 4.31 1.60 26.11
N THR A 5 3.20 1.85 26.79
CA THR A 5 3.01 1.39 28.16
C THR A 5 2.39 0.01 28.11
N LEU A 6 3.21 -1.02 28.33
CA LEU A 6 2.65 -2.35 28.62
C LEU A 6 1.78 -2.24 29.88
N PRO A 7 0.54 -2.71 29.85
CA PRO A 7 -0.27 -2.77 31.06
C PRO A 7 0.45 -3.61 32.12
N PRO A 8 0.45 -3.19 33.39
CA PRO A 8 1.10 -3.93 34.46
C PRO A 8 0.23 -5.14 34.84
N ASN A 9 0.33 -6.21 34.07
CA ASN A 9 -0.26 -7.51 34.45
C ASN A 9 0.88 -8.50 34.70
N THR A 10 1.59 -8.27 35.77
CA THR A 10 2.41 -9.30 36.40
C THR A 10 1.55 -10.05 37.40
N ILE A 11 1.05 -11.19 37.02
CA ILE A 11 0.64 -12.23 37.97
C ILE A 11 1.89 -12.99 38.34
N ASP A 12 2.32 -12.91 39.59
CA ASP A 12 3.33 -13.73 40.25
C ASP A 12 4.26 -14.58 39.34
N GLY A 13 5.22 -13.98 38.68
CA GLY A 13 6.24 -14.70 37.90
C GLY A 13 5.75 -15.35 36.60
N GLY A 14 4.51 -15.13 36.20
CA GLY A 14 3.95 -15.66 34.96
C GLY A 14 4.18 -14.76 33.75
N THR A 15 4.11 -15.33 32.56
CA THR A 15 4.11 -14.61 31.28
C THR A 15 2.91 -13.66 31.25
N PRO A 16 3.07 -12.39 30.86
CA PRO A 16 1.94 -11.47 30.76
C PRO A 16 0.89 -12.01 29.79
N VAL A 17 -0.32 -12.21 30.27
CA VAL A 17 -1.44 -12.62 29.42
C VAL A 17 -2.09 -11.35 28.86
N VAL A 18 -1.74 -11.02 27.62
CA VAL A 18 -2.46 -9.99 26.86
C VAL A 18 -3.72 -10.64 26.32
N SER A 19 -4.89 -10.07 26.60
CA SER A 19 -6.13 -10.58 26.01
C SER A 19 -6.09 -10.41 24.48
N THR A 20 -6.71 -11.34 23.75
CA THR A 20 -6.80 -11.25 22.28
C THR A 20 -7.51 -9.95 21.85
N ALA A 21 -8.45 -9.47 22.65
CA ALA A 21 -9.16 -8.22 22.39
C ALA A 21 -8.24 -6.99 22.51
N ASP A 22 -7.38 -6.97 23.52
CA ASP A 22 -6.44 -5.86 23.74
C ASP A 22 -5.37 -5.84 22.64
N ALA A 23 -4.87 -7.02 22.24
CA ALA A 23 -3.93 -7.14 21.14
C ALA A 23 -4.56 -6.66 19.81
N ALA A 24 -5.79 -7.07 19.50
CA ALA A 24 -6.50 -6.65 18.31
C ALA A 24 -6.74 -5.12 18.29
N THR A 25 -7.06 -4.52 19.41
CA THR A 25 -7.23 -3.06 19.53
C THR A 25 -5.92 -2.33 19.29
N ALA A 26 -4.83 -2.78 19.91
CA ALA A 26 -3.51 -2.19 19.71
C ALA A 26 -3.05 -2.28 18.24
N MET A 27 -3.28 -3.42 17.60
CA MET A 27 -2.92 -3.61 16.20
C MET A 27 -3.74 -2.74 15.25
N ARG A 28 -5.04 -2.57 15.51
CA ARG A 28 -5.88 -1.65 14.74
C ARG A 28 -5.43 -0.20 14.90
N ALA A 29 -4.98 0.19 16.09
CA ALA A 29 -4.39 1.51 16.29
C ALA A 29 -3.12 1.72 15.47
N VAL A 30 -2.23 0.72 15.40
CA VAL A 30 -1.03 0.77 14.55
C VAL A 30 -1.41 0.91 13.07
N LEU A 31 -2.40 0.15 12.61
CA LEU A 31 -2.88 0.25 11.24
C LEU A 31 -3.53 1.61 10.96
N ALA A 32 -4.29 2.17 11.91
CA ALA A 32 -4.87 3.51 11.78
C ALA A 32 -3.77 4.57 11.63
N ILE A 33 -2.72 4.51 12.46
CA ILE A 33 -1.55 5.41 12.34
C ILE A 33 -0.87 5.24 10.98
N ALA A 34 -0.66 4.00 10.52
CA ALA A 34 -0.09 3.73 9.21
C ALA A 34 -0.96 4.27 8.06
N ALA A 35 -2.27 4.25 8.23
CA ALA A 35 -3.24 4.83 7.29
C ALA A 35 -3.34 6.37 7.38
N GLY A 36 -2.59 7.02 8.27
CA GLY A 36 -2.64 8.47 8.45
C GLY A 36 -3.91 8.97 9.14
N VAL A 37 -4.58 8.14 9.93
CA VAL A 37 -5.80 8.48 10.69
C VAL A 37 -5.58 8.36 12.20
N ASP A 38 -6.35 9.13 12.98
CA ASP A 38 -6.16 9.28 14.41
C ASP A 38 -6.95 8.25 15.23
N GLY A 39 -6.58 6.99 15.14
CA GLY A 39 -7.13 5.95 16.00
C GLY A 39 -7.96 4.90 15.26
N PRO A 40 -8.20 3.75 15.89
CA PRO A 40 -8.84 2.59 15.26
C PRO A 40 -10.32 2.82 14.92
N GLU A 41 -10.98 3.77 15.57
CA GLU A 41 -12.36 4.16 15.31
C GLU A 41 -12.56 4.84 13.95
N PHE A 42 -11.50 5.40 13.37
CA PHE A 42 -11.52 6.03 12.04
C PHE A 42 -11.30 5.04 10.90
N LEU A 43 -10.87 3.81 11.21
CA LEU A 43 -10.84 2.76 10.19
C LEU A 43 -12.27 2.31 9.87
N PRO A 44 -12.60 2.12 8.58
CA PRO A 44 -13.91 1.61 8.19
C PRO A 44 -14.17 0.22 8.80
N LYS A 45 -15.44 -0.06 9.08
CA LYS A 45 -15.84 -1.40 9.53
C LYS A 45 -15.77 -2.37 8.36
N VAL A 46 -15.25 -3.56 8.64
CA VAL A 46 -15.30 -4.66 7.66
C VAL A 46 -16.66 -5.35 7.79
N VAL A 47 -17.39 -5.39 6.69
CA VAL A 47 -18.71 -6.04 6.57
C VAL A 47 -18.62 -7.03 5.41
N ASP A 48 -18.99 -8.28 5.65
CA ASP A 48 -18.92 -9.36 4.66
C ASP A 48 -17.54 -9.47 3.96
N GLY A 49 -16.48 -9.26 4.73
CA GLY A 49 -15.09 -9.33 4.26
C GLY A 49 -14.59 -8.07 3.51
N ALA A 50 -15.41 -7.06 3.33
CA ALA A 50 -15.05 -5.83 2.64
C ALA A 50 -15.03 -4.62 3.58
N ALA A 51 -14.03 -3.77 3.43
CA ALA A 51 -13.95 -2.46 4.06
C ALA A 51 -14.26 -1.38 3.02
N THR A 52 -15.24 -0.52 3.29
CA THR A 52 -15.62 0.53 2.35
C THR A 52 -15.53 1.89 3.02
N VAL A 53 -14.95 2.86 2.32
CA VAL A 53 -14.84 4.25 2.77
C VAL A 53 -15.13 5.20 1.61
N THR A 54 -15.74 6.34 1.93
CA THR A 54 -15.85 7.47 1.00
C THR A 54 -14.70 8.42 1.27
N VAL A 55 -13.98 8.80 0.23
CA VAL A 55 -12.83 9.71 0.28
C VAL A 55 -13.10 10.95 -0.56
N ASP A 56 -12.64 12.09 -0.11
CA ASP A 56 -12.69 13.32 -0.90
C ASP A 56 -11.57 13.27 -1.94
N TRP A 57 -11.96 13.47 -3.18
CA TRP A 57 -11.07 13.57 -4.32
C TRP A 57 -10.81 15.02 -4.66
N ASP A 58 -9.53 15.37 -4.68
CA ASP A 58 -9.03 16.63 -5.21
C ASP A 58 -8.06 16.32 -6.36
N PRO A 59 -8.31 16.81 -7.58
CA PRO A 59 -7.41 16.56 -8.71
C PRO A 59 -6.02 17.17 -8.52
N GLU A 60 -5.83 18.15 -7.61
CA GLU A 60 -4.52 18.71 -7.28
C GLU A 60 -3.60 17.68 -6.61
N ARG A 61 -4.14 16.64 -5.96
CA ARG A 61 -3.35 15.53 -5.40
C ARG A 61 -2.45 14.86 -6.44
N VAL A 62 -2.91 14.80 -7.69
CA VAL A 62 -2.12 14.23 -8.79
C VAL A 62 -0.93 15.12 -9.11
N ALA A 63 -1.13 16.44 -9.11
CA ALA A 63 -0.05 17.40 -9.32
C ALA A 63 0.96 17.34 -8.17
N ASP A 64 0.48 17.26 -6.92
CA ASP A 64 1.34 17.12 -5.74
C ASP A 64 2.15 15.83 -5.78
N HIS A 65 1.50 14.71 -6.09
CA HIS A 65 2.17 13.42 -6.24
C HIS A 65 3.24 13.47 -7.34
N THR A 66 2.90 14.05 -8.49
CA THR A 66 3.84 14.27 -9.59
C THR A 66 4.99 15.18 -9.16
N GLY A 67 4.71 16.24 -8.43
CA GLY A 67 5.71 17.19 -7.92
C GLY A 67 6.78 16.53 -7.04
N VAL A 68 6.42 15.51 -6.26
CA VAL A 68 7.37 14.81 -5.37
C VAL A 68 8.01 13.57 -6.00
N THR A 69 7.48 13.06 -7.12
CA THR A 69 7.96 11.82 -7.76
C THR A 69 8.63 12.03 -9.11
N ALA A 70 8.32 13.13 -9.83
CA ALA A 70 8.82 13.41 -11.18
C ALA A 70 10.06 14.32 -11.23
N THR A 71 10.62 14.69 -10.10
CA THR A 71 11.66 15.74 -9.97
C THR A 71 13.05 15.36 -10.49
N PHE A 72 13.23 14.18 -11.06
CA PHE A 72 14.57 13.64 -11.39
C PHE A 72 14.81 13.39 -12.87
N GLY A 73 14.02 13.95 -13.72
CA GLY A 73 14.13 13.83 -15.15
C GLY A 73 13.81 15.14 -15.87
N GLU A 74 13.81 15.07 -17.18
CA GLU A 74 13.31 16.15 -18.02
C GLU A 74 11.88 16.53 -17.64
N PRO A 75 11.48 17.82 -17.77
CA PRO A 75 10.13 18.23 -17.48
C PRO A 75 9.14 17.37 -18.25
N LEU A 76 8.21 16.79 -17.50
CA LEU A 76 7.16 15.96 -18.06
C LEU A 76 6.32 16.78 -19.02
N ALA A 77 5.99 16.20 -20.17
CA ALA A 77 5.06 16.84 -21.09
C ALA A 77 3.70 17.07 -20.37
N PRO A 78 3.04 18.20 -20.58
CA PRO A 78 1.79 18.57 -19.90
C PRO A 78 0.62 17.57 -20.11
N SER A 79 0.79 16.60 -20.99
CA SER A 79 -0.22 15.58 -21.33
C SER A 79 -0.11 14.29 -20.52
N LEU A 80 0.74 14.24 -19.49
CA LEU A 80 0.92 13.03 -18.73
C LEU A 80 -0.31 12.72 -17.89
N THR A 81 -0.94 11.65 -18.29
CA THR A 81 -1.93 10.93 -17.49
C THR A 81 -1.37 10.63 -16.11
N THR A 82 -2.21 10.75 -15.12
CA THR A 82 -1.96 10.39 -13.72
C THR A 82 -1.19 9.08 -13.65
N VAL A 83 -0.07 9.10 -12.93
CA VAL A 83 0.59 7.88 -12.52
C VAL A 83 -0.36 7.14 -11.57
N PRO A 84 -0.76 5.90 -11.87
CA PRO A 84 -1.75 5.18 -11.06
C PRO A 84 -1.38 5.06 -9.59
N ASP A 85 -0.10 5.04 -9.26
CA ASP A 85 0.42 5.05 -7.87
C ASP A 85 -0.12 6.21 -7.03
N ALA A 86 -0.52 7.33 -7.64
CA ALA A 86 -1.17 8.44 -6.94
C ALA A 86 -2.49 8.06 -6.27
N LEU A 87 -3.11 6.95 -6.67
CA LEU A 87 -4.36 6.46 -6.10
C LEU A 87 -4.14 5.56 -4.87
N VAL A 88 -2.97 4.96 -4.72
CA VAL A 88 -2.69 3.99 -3.65
C VAL A 88 -2.94 4.62 -2.27
N GLY A 89 -2.47 5.84 -2.05
CA GLY A 89 -2.66 6.56 -0.78
C GLY A 89 -4.11 6.79 -0.37
N LEU A 90 -5.04 6.87 -1.34
CA LEU A 90 -6.47 6.99 -1.06
C LEU A 90 -7.06 5.71 -0.44
N CYS A 91 -6.39 4.59 -0.68
CA CYS A 91 -6.91 3.27 -0.34
C CYS A 91 -6.54 2.83 1.08
N TRP A 92 -5.53 3.44 1.71
CA TRP A 92 -4.98 3.01 3.00
C TRP A 92 -6.02 2.75 4.09
N PRO A 93 -7.01 3.61 4.34
CA PRO A 93 -7.98 3.34 5.40
C PRO A 93 -8.76 2.04 5.16
N ALA A 94 -9.20 1.79 3.93
CA ALA A 94 -9.93 0.58 3.58
C ALA A 94 -9.01 -0.65 3.56
N VAL A 95 -7.81 -0.52 2.97
CA VAL A 95 -6.80 -1.58 2.88
C VAL A 95 -6.39 -2.05 4.27
N PHE A 96 -6.02 -1.14 5.17
CA PHE A 96 -5.60 -1.53 6.51
C PHE A 96 -6.73 -2.05 7.38
N ALA A 97 -7.97 -1.59 7.16
CA ALA A 97 -9.13 -2.21 7.79
C ALA A 97 -9.31 -3.67 7.33
N ALA A 98 -9.20 -3.91 6.03
CA ALA A 98 -9.30 -5.27 5.45
C ALA A 98 -8.18 -6.18 5.96
N ILE A 99 -6.91 -5.72 5.97
CA ILE A 99 -5.77 -6.46 6.53
C ILE A 99 -6.00 -6.79 8.01
N GLY A 100 -6.48 -5.81 8.80
CA GLY A 100 -6.75 -6.02 10.23
C GLY A 100 -7.83 -7.06 10.53
N ALA A 101 -8.67 -7.40 9.56
CA ALA A 101 -9.69 -8.44 9.65
C ALA A 101 -9.29 -9.74 8.95
N ALA A 102 -8.15 -9.77 8.23
CA ALA A 102 -7.73 -10.93 7.46
C ALA A 102 -7.25 -12.08 8.35
N ALA A 103 -7.37 -13.28 7.83
CA ALA A 103 -6.88 -14.52 8.45
C ALA A 103 -6.28 -15.45 7.38
N THR A 104 -5.53 -16.46 7.83
CA THR A 104 -5.13 -17.59 6.98
C THR A 104 -6.31 -18.50 6.68
N ASP A 105 -6.17 -19.42 5.73
CA ASP A 105 -7.19 -20.46 5.44
C ASP A 105 -7.51 -21.31 6.65
N THR A 106 -6.59 -21.43 7.61
CA THR A 106 -6.80 -22.15 8.88
C THR A 106 -7.42 -21.29 9.98
N GLY A 107 -7.78 -20.01 9.65
CA GLY A 107 -8.43 -19.10 10.58
C GLY A 107 -7.48 -18.40 11.56
N VAL A 108 -6.16 -18.45 11.36
CA VAL A 108 -5.21 -17.69 12.19
C VAL A 108 -5.26 -16.21 11.79
N PRO A 109 -5.62 -15.31 12.71
CA PRO A 109 -5.68 -13.89 12.39
C PRO A 109 -4.33 -13.33 11.94
N VAL A 110 -4.36 -12.44 10.94
CA VAL A 110 -3.16 -11.77 10.42
C VAL A 110 -2.58 -10.77 11.42
N VAL A 111 -3.38 -10.28 12.37
CA VAL A 111 -2.96 -9.29 13.39
C VAL A 111 -1.69 -9.66 14.15
N GLU A 112 -1.36 -10.94 14.25
CA GLU A 112 -0.08 -11.35 14.81
C GLU A 112 1.08 -10.99 13.85
N GLY A 113 1.90 -10.03 14.23
CA GLY A 113 3.10 -9.64 13.49
C GLY A 113 2.95 -8.43 12.60
N LEU A 114 1.84 -7.70 12.65
CA LEU A 114 1.63 -6.47 11.85
C LEU A 114 2.70 -5.38 12.05
N LEU A 115 3.46 -5.40 13.15
CA LEU A 115 4.64 -4.53 13.33
C LEU A 115 5.75 -4.79 12.32
N SER A 116 5.75 -5.96 11.68
CA SER A 116 6.68 -6.34 10.61
C SER A 116 6.01 -6.32 9.23
N LEU A 117 4.88 -5.62 9.10
CA LEU A 117 4.16 -5.49 7.84
C LEU A 117 4.94 -4.60 6.88
N VAL A 118 5.15 -5.09 5.68
CA VAL A 118 5.71 -4.34 4.55
C VAL A 118 4.80 -4.46 3.34
N HIS A 119 4.73 -3.40 2.54
CA HIS A 119 4.09 -3.44 1.23
C HIS A 119 5.06 -4.09 0.24
N LEU A 120 4.69 -5.21 -0.36
CA LEU A 120 5.54 -5.94 -1.30
C LEU A 120 5.47 -5.36 -2.70
N ASP A 121 4.26 -5.29 -3.21
CA ASP A 121 3.98 -4.82 -4.56
C ASP A 121 2.52 -4.44 -4.72
N HIS A 122 2.24 -3.76 -5.82
CA HIS A 122 0.89 -3.45 -6.25
C HIS A 122 0.79 -3.41 -7.77
N ALA A 123 -0.42 -3.65 -8.27
CA ALA A 123 -0.80 -3.41 -9.65
C ALA A 123 -2.03 -2.49 -9.66
N ALA A 124 -1.94 -1.35 -10.32
CA ALA A 124 -3.04 -0.42 -10.46
C ALA A 124 -3.53 -0.41 -11.92
N HIS A 125 -4.83 -0.57 -12.09
CA HIS A 125 -5.47 -0.61 -13.40
C HIS A 125 -6.55 0.47 -13.53
N MET A 126 -6.33 1.42 -14.43
CA MET A 126 -7.28 2.47 -14.73
C MET A 126 -8.32 1.96 -15.74
N VAL A 127 -9.58 1.90 -15.36
CA VAL A 127 -10.68 1.47 -16.21
C VAL A 127 -11.61 2.63 -16.60
N GLY A 128 -11.56 3.72 -15.86
CA GLY A 128 -12.34 4.93 -16.09
C GLY A 128 -11.46 6.18 -16.07
N LYS A 129 -12.12 7.34 -16.09
CA LYS A 129 -11.45 8.64 -15.98
C LYS A 129 -11.63 9.18 -14.58
N LEU A 130 -10.56 9.71 -14.02
CA LEU A 130 -10.61 10.45 -12.76
C LEU A 130 -11.43 11.73 -12.95
N PRO A 131 -12.19 12.15 -11.92
CA PRO A 131 -12.86 13.44 -11.95
C PRO A 131 -11.82 14.58 -12.07
N THR A 132 -12.15 15.58 -12.87
CA THR A 132 -11.31 16.77 -13.09
C THR A 132 -11.63 17.93 -12.12
N THR A 133 -12.60 17.74 -11.25
CA THR A 133 -13.04 18.65 -10.21
C THR A 133 -13.12 17.91 -8.88
N LEU A 134 -13.29 18.67 -7.80
CA LEU A 134 -13.57 18.09 -6.47
C LEU A 134 -14.76 17.14 -6.56
N ALA A 135 -14.61 15.95 -6.00
CA ALA A 135 -15.61 14.90 -6.04
C ALA A 135 -15.46 13.98 -4.82
N GLN A 136 -16.39 13.05 -4.67
CA GLN A 136 -16.24 11.94 -3.73
C GLN A 136 -16.06 10.65 -4.48
N LEU A 137 -15.13 9.83 -3.99
CA LEU A 137 -14.88 8.49 -4.49
C LEU A 137 -15.19 7.47 -3.39
N THR A 138 -15.69 6.33 -3.80
CA THR A 138 -15.88 5.18 -2.91
C THR A 138 -14.74 4.20 -3.12
N VAL A 139 -14.01 3.89 -2.06
CA VAL A 139 -12.94 2.90 -2.03
C VAL A 139 -13.43 1.68 -1.27
N THR A 140 -13.36 0.51 -1.90
CA THR A 140 -13.70 -0.76 -1.27
C THR A 140 -12.50 -1.70 -1.37
N ALA A 141 -12.04 -2.22 -0.23
CA ALA A 141 -10.93 -3.15 -0.13
C ALA A 141 -11.38 -4.49 0.46
N THR A 142 -10.90 -5.58 -0.11
CA THR A 142 -11.16 -6.95 0.35
C THR A 142 -9.83 -7.70 0.45
N ALA A 143 -9.51 -8.21 1.63
CA ALA A 143 -8.36 -9.07 1.83
C ALA A 143 -8.73 -10.52 1.53
N SER A 144 -7.90 -11.20 0.75
CA SER A 144 -7.97 -12.65 0.57
C SER A 144 -7.30 -13.37 1.75
N ALA A 145 -7.48 -14.68 1.82
CA ALA A 145 -6.81 -15.49 2.82
C ALA A 145 -5.29 -15.31 2.74
N ALA A 146 -4.67 -15.11 3.90
CA ALA A 146 -3.23 -14.97 4.00
C ALA A 146 -2.53 -16.32 3.89
N ALA A 147 -1.35 -16.35 3.26
CA ALA A 147 -0.53 -17.53 3.09
C ALA A 147 0.90 -17.30 3.55
N ASP A 148 1.49 -18.30 4.19
CA ASP A 148 2.90 -18.28 4.60
C ASP A 148 3.77 -18.71 3.41
N THR A 149 4.52 -17.76 2.85
CA THR A 149 5.41 -17.93 1.70
C THR A 149 6.88 -17.79 2.12
N ASP A 150 7.81 -17.93 1.20
CA ASP A 150 9.24 -17.66 1.43
C ASP A 150 9.53 -16.20 1.77
N MET A 151 8.68 -15.27 1.30
CA MET A 151 8.78 -13.82 1.59
C MET A 151 8.20 -13.43 2.95
N GLY A 152 7.43 -14.31 3.58
CA GLY A 152 6.68 -14.03 4.80
C GLY A 152 5.21 -14.43 4.67
N ARG A 153 4.38 -14.07 5.66
CA ARG A 153 2.93 -14.22 5.55
C ARG A 153 2.37 -13.15 4.63
N VAL A 154 2.01 -13.53 3.43
CA VAL A 154 1.49 -12.62 2.42
C VAL A 154 -0.03 -12.49 2.52
N VAL A 155 -0.50 -11.26 2.51
CA VAL A 155 -1.91 -10.88 2.52
C VAL A 155 -2.22 -10.18 1.20
N PRO A 156 -2.93 -10.82 0.26
CA PRO A 156 -3.41 -10.15 -0.93
C PRO A 156 -4.63 -9.28 -0.61
N VAL A 157 -4.68 -8.08 -1.17
CA VAL A 157 -5.81 -7.15 -1.02
C VAL A 157 -6.22 -6.64 -2.39
N SER A 158 -7.47 -6.85 -2.76
CA SER A 158 -8.06 -6.26 -3.96
C SER A 158 -8.85 -5.02 -3.60
N VAL A 159 -8.67 -3.94 -4.38
CA VAL A 159 -9.28 -2.65 -4.16
C VAL A 159 -10.06 -2.22 -5.38
N THR A 160 -11.23 -1.64 -5.18
CA THR A 160 -12.02 -0.99 -6.21
C THR A 160 -12.25 0.46 -5.83
N ILE A 161 -11.98 1.38 -6.77
CA ILE A 161 -12.29 2.80 -6.64
C ILE A 161 -13.41 3.13 -7.63
N ALA A 162 -14.52 3.67 -7.12
CA ALA A 162 -15.68 4.05 -7.93
C ALA A 162 -16.05 5.52 -7.70
N ASP A 163 -16.69 6.13 -8.68
CA ASP A 163 -17.29 7.46 -8.55
C ASP A 163 -18.58 7.44 -7.72
N ALA A 164 -19.18 8.60 -7.49
CA ALA A 164 -20.43 8.76 -6.75
C ALA A 164 -21.63 8.07 -7.44
N GLY A 165 -21.53 7.78 -8.73
CA GLY A 165 -22.53 7.02 -9.50
C GLY A 165 -22.31 5.50 -9.42
N GLY A 166 -21.25 5.04 -8.74
CA GLY A 166 -20.89 3.62 -8.66
C GLY A 166 -20.13 3.09 -9.87
N GLN A 167 -19.72 3.96 -10.80
CA GLN A 167 -18.91 3.55 -11.94
C GLN A 167 -17.46 3.34 -11.46
N VAL A 168 -16.91 2.16 -11.74
CA VAL A 168 -15.52 1.85 -11.42
C VAL A 168 -14.57 2.69 -12.25
N ILE A 169 -13.64 3.36 -11.57
CA ILE A 169 -12.58 4.21 -12.13
C ILE A 169 -11.27 3.45 -12.20
N ALA A 170 -10.94 2.74 -11.12
CA ALA A 170 -9.70 1.98 -11.01
C ALA A 170 -9.88 0.74 -10.15
N THR A 171 -9.05 -0.26 -10.39
CA THR A 171 -8.85 -1.40 -9.50
C THR A 171 -7.37 -1.50 -9.13
N LEU A 172 -7.09 -1.91 -7.89
CA LEU A 172 -5.74 -2.18 -7.44
C LEU A 172 -5.70 -3.59 -6.85
N ASP A 173 -4.62 -4.31 -7.13
CA ASP A 173 -4.25 -5.54 -6.45
C ASP A 173 -2.96 -5.28 -5.70
N GLU A 174 -2.99 -5.41 -4.40
CA GLU A 174 -1.90 -5.10 -3.50
C GLU A 174 -1.51 -6.33 -2.68
N ARG A 175 -0.22 -6.50 -2.41
CA ARG A 175 0.26 -7.56 -1.53
C ARG A 175 1.09 -6.96 -0.41
N PHE A 176 0.79 -7.43 0.78
CA PHE A 176 1.54 -7.08 1.99
C PHE A 176 2.17 -8.33 2.56
N ALA A 177 3.35 -8.23 3.16
CA ALA A 177 3.98 -9.34 3.86
C ALA A 177 4.26 -9.00 5.31
N ILE A 178 3.97 -9.94 6.18
CA ILE A 178 4.44 -9.94 7.56
C ILE A 178 5.74 -10.74 7.57
N LEU A 179 6.85 -10.04 7.73
CA LEU A 179 8.18 -10.64 7.70
C LEU A 179 8.38 -11.63 8.86
N GLY A 180 9.18 -12.66 8.63
CA GLY A 180 9.52 -13.67 9.63
C GLY A 180 8.47 -14.78 9.82
N ARG A 181 7.35 -14.77 9.08
CA ARG A 181 6.34 -15.81 9.06
C ARG A 181 6.42 -16.61 7.75
N THR A 182 7.52 -17.33 7.55
CA THR A 182 7.77 -18.05 6.30
C THR A 182 7.10 -19.43 6.27
N GLY A 183 6.75 -19.89 5.07
CA GLY A 183 6.14 -21.17 4.84
C GLY A 183 6.26 -21.63 3.38
N PRO A 184 5.69 -22.79 3.03
CA PRO A 184 5.89 -23.43 1.74
C PRO A 184 4.95 -22.94 0.63
N ALA A 185 4.03 -22.02 0.88
CA ALA A 185 3.13 -21.53 -0.14
C ALA A 185 3.90 -20.75 -1.21
N GLU A 186 3.61 -21.00 -2.47
CA GLU A 186 4.18 -20.26 -3.57
C GLU A 186 3.51 -18.89 -3.68
N LEU A 187 4.34 -17.85 -3.88
CA LEU A 187 3.86 -16.52 -4.18
C LEU A 187 3.40 -16.50 -5.64
N THR A 188 2.09 -16.62 -5.86
CA THR A 188 1.54 -16.50 -7.21
C THR A 188 1.65 -15.05 -7.69
N ASP A 189 2.05 -14.87 -8.95
CA ASP A 189 1.97 -13.54 -9.57
C ASP A 189 0.54 -13.02 -9.45
N PRO A 190 0.35 -11.72 -9.09
CA PRO A 190 -0.97 -11.14 -9.10
C PRO A 190 -1.58 -11.33 -10.49
N ALA A 191 -2.86 -11.65 -10.53
CA ALA A 191 -3.57 -11.71 -11.79
C ALA A 191 -3.28 -10.39 -12.52
N ARG A 192 -2.61 -10.48 -13.67
CA ARG A 192 -2.23 -9.29 -14.43
C ARG A 192 -3.51 -8.57 -14.80
N ALA A 193 -3.82 -7.51 -14.06
CA ALA A 193 -4.95 -6.68 -14.36
C ALA A 193 -4.84 -6.21 -15.81
N GLY A 194 -5.85 -6.47 -16.61
CA GLY A 194 -5.97 -5.88 -17.94
C GLY A 194 -5.58 -6.73 -19.14
N GLY A 195 -5.39 -8.01 -19.00
CA GLY A 195 -5.22 -8.78 -20.20
C GLY A 195 -5.18 -10.27 -19.95
N ALA A 196 -6.14 -11.00 -20.49
CA ALA A 196 -5.88 -12.39 -20.77
C ALA A 196 -4.56 -12.45 -21.54
N VAL A 197 -3.57 -13.15 -20.97
CA VAL A 197 -2.39 -13.54 -21.75
C VAL A 197 -2.97 -14.31 -22.93
N SER A 198 -2.87 -13.75 -24.13
CA SER A 198 -3.33 -14.46 -25.32
C SER A 198 -2.60 -15.79 -25.33
N GLU A 199 -3.32 -16.90 -25.48
CA GLU A 199 -2.71 -18.24 -25.65
C GLU A 199 -1.69 -18.26 -26.81
N ASN A 200 -1.74 -17.26 -27.67
CA ASN A 200 -0.83 -17.03 -28.77
C ASN A 200 0.28 -15.99 -28.49
N ALA A 201 0.45 -15.55 -27.23
CA ALA A 201 1.51 -14.62 -26.88
C ALA A 201 2.87 -15.31 -27.11
N THR A 202 3.60 -14.83 -28.10
CA THR A 202 4.99 -15.26 -28.35
C THR A 202 5.91 -14.49 -27.41
N ASP A 203 6.76 -15.19 -26.68
CA ASP A 203 7.79 -14.54 -25.88
C ASP A 203 8.78 -13.85 -26.83
N THR A 204 8.67 -12.54 -26.94
CA THR A 204 9.57 -11.75 -27.76
C THR A 204 10.76 -11.32 -26.90
N PRO A 205 12.00 -11.38 -27.43
CA PRO A 205 13.18 -10.94 -26.70
C PRO A 205 12.98 -9.51 -26.19
N ARG A 206 13.12 -9.33 -24.88
CA ARG A 206 13.05 -8.01 -24.26
C ARG A 206 14.21 -7.16 -24.77
N ARG A 207 13.91 -6.03 -25.42
CA ARG A 207 14.93 -5.05 -25.80
C ARG A 207 15.01 -3.99 -24.71
N ARG A 208 16.24 -3.70 -24.26
CA ARG A 208 16.48 -2.54 -23.41
C ARG A 208 16.10 -1.28 -24.20
N ARG A 209 15.04 -0.61 -23.78
CA ARG A 209 14.57 0.63 -24.42
C ARG A 209 15.21 1.86 -23.80
N ARG A 210 15.54 1.78 -22.51
CA ARG A 210 16.07 2.90 -21.74
C ARG A 210 16.94 2.39 -20.59
N ASP A 211 17.92 3.19 -20.23
CA ASP A 211 18.74 3.07 -19.04
C ASP A 211 18.79 4.45 -18.41
N VAL A 212 18.17 4.61 -17.24
CA VAL A 212 18.05 5.89 -16.54
C VAL A 212 18.47 5.69 -15.09
N THR A 213 19.37 6.53 -14.62
CA THR A 213 19.72 6.59 -13.21
C THR A 213 18.84 7.65 -12.54
N ILE A 214 18.12 7.25 -11.50
CA ILE A 214 17.27 8.13 -10.71
C ILE A 214 17.90 8.24 -9.33
N THR A 215 18.07 9.46 -8.84
CA THR A 215 18.54 9.71 -7.48
C THR A 215 17.33 9.97 -6.59
N ALA A 216 17.15 9.11 -5.59
CA ALA A 216 16.07 9.27 -4.62
C ALA A 216 16.32 10.48 -3.71
N PRO A 217 15.28 11.21 -3.27
CA PRO A 217 15.39 12.24 -2.26
C PRO A 217 15.97 11.68 -0.95
N VAL A 218 16.79 12.48 -0.28
CA VAL A 218 17.29 12.13 1.06
C VAL A 218 16.18 12.21 2.11
N ASP A 219 15.22 13.11 1.90
CA ASP A 219 14.06 13.31 2.78
C ASP A 219 12.78 12.79 2.10
N MET A 220 12.23 11.73 2.67
CA MET A 220 11.00 11.10 2.18
C MET A 220 9.70 11.68 2.80
N ARG A 221 9.80 12.65 3.72
CA ARG A 221 8.61 13.24 4.36
C ARG A 221 7.63 13.89 3.38
N PRO A 222 8.08 14.63 2.33
CA PRO A 222 7.13 15.16 1.35
C PRO A 222 6.33 14.06 0.65
N PHE A 223 6.98 12.95 0.32
CA PHE A 223 6.28 11.81 -0.29
C PHE A 223 5.34 11.12 0.71
N ALA A 224 5.75 10.96 1.97
CA ALA A 224 4.89 10.39 3.01
C ALA A 224 3.57 11.16 3.17
N VAL A 225 3.63 12.49 3.12
CA VAL A 225 2.43 13.35 3.19
C VAL A 225 1.51 13.14 1.98
N VAL A 226 2.06 13.07 0.79
CA VAL A 226 1.27 12.97 -0.44
C VAL A 226 0.74 11.55 -0.68
N SER A 227 1.56 10.55 -0.39
CA SER A 227 1.17 9.13 -0.55
C SER A 227 0.30 8.61 0.58
N GLY A 228 0.30 9.28 1.74
CA GLY A 228 -0.34 8.76 2.95
C GLY A 228 0.41 7.59 3.60
N ASP A 229 1.60 7.24 3.12
CA ASP A 229 2.45 6.24 3.76
C ASP A 229 3.33 6.89 4.82
N HIS A 230 2.82 6.88 6.03
CA HIS A 230 3.50 7.45 7.20
C HIS A 230 4.36 6.44 7.97
N ASN A 231 4.70 5.30 7.36
CA ASN A 231 5.57 4.32 8.01
C ASN A 231 6.93 4.98 8.36
N PRO A 232 7.27 5.08 9.64
CA PRO A 232 8.42 5.86 10.09
C PRO A 232 9.77 5.28 9.67
N ILE A 233 9.83 4.03 9.18
CA ILE A 233 11.09 3.46 8.64
C ILE A 233 11.63 4.27 7.44
N HIS A 234 10.79 5.08 6.81
CA HIS A 234 11.15 5.93 5.68
C HIS A 234 11.56 7.35 6.07
N THR A 235 11.18 7.80 7.26
CA THR A 235 11.27 9.22 7.64
C THR A 235 12.00 9.47 8.97
N ASP A 236 12.15 8.44 9.79
CA ASP A 236 12.76 8.54 11.12
C ASP A 236 13.89 7.52 11.30
N ARG A 237 15.08 8.03 11.70
CA ARG A 237 16.25 7.17 11.86
C ARG A 237 16.13 6.20 13.03
N ALA A 238 15.49 6.60 14.12
CA ALA A 238 15.35 5.73 15.28
C ALA A 238 14.42 4.57 14.96
N ALA A 239 13.33 4.84 14.25
CA ALA A 239 12.41 3.81 13.77
C ALA A 239 13.10 2.86 12.78
N ALA A 240 13.91 3.38 11.86
CA ALA A 240 14.68 2.55 10.92
C ALA A 240 15.64 1.61 11.67
N LEU A 241 16.39 2.13 12.65
CA LEU A 241 17.30 1.32 13.49
C LEU A 241 16.55 0.23 14.28
N LEU A 242 15.36 0.54 14.81
CA LEU A 242 14.53 -0.45 15.51
C LEU A 242 14.01 -1.55 14.56
N ALA A 243 13.84 -1.22 13.30
CA ALA A 243 13.48 -2.18 12.24
C ALA A 243 14.70 -2.96 11.69
N GLY A 244 15.90 -2.75 12.24
CA GLY A 244 17.12 -3.42 11.77
C GLY A 244 17.77 -2.78 10.54
N LEU A 245 17.37 -1.57 10.17
CA LEU A 245 17.90 -0.81 9.05
C LEU A 245 18.99 0.17 9.56
N GLU A 246 20.03 0.43 8.78
CA GLU A 246 21.08 1.38 9.15
C GLU A 246 20.63 2.84 9.06
N THR A 247 19.73 3.12 8.11
CA THR A 247 19.18 4.45 7.83
C THR A 247 17.74 4.31 7.36
N PRO A 248 16.94 5.40 7.34
CA PRO A 248 15.67 5.40 6.63
C PRO A 248 15.84 4.96 5.18
N ILE A 249 14.90 4.17 4.70
CA ILE A 249 14.90 3.65 3.33
C ILE A 249 13.93 4.44 2.45
N VAL A 250 14.16 4.41 1.15
CA VAL A 250 13.25 5.01 0.17
C VAL A 250 11.93 4.24 0.16
N HIS A 251 10.79 4.94 0.02
CA HIS A 251 9.51 4.28 -0.19
C HIS A 251 9.52 3.50 -1.50
N GLY A 252 9.08 2.23 -1.46
CA GLY A 252 8.95 1.41 -2.66
C GLY A 252 8.00 2.03 -3.70
N MET A 253 6.90 2.62 -3.25
CA MET A 253 5.94 3.34 -4.11
C MET A 253 6.55 4.60 -4.75
N TRP A 254 7.46 5.29 -4.07
CA TRP A 254 8.20 6.39 -4.70
C TRP A 254 9.03 5.88 -5.89
N LEU A 255 9.74 4.76 -5.71
CA LEU A 255 10.53 4.14 -6.77
C LEU A 255 9.65 3.69 -7.95
N SER A 256 8.48 3.11 -7.67
CA SER A 256 7.51 2.72 -8.69
C SER A 256 7.04 3.93 -9.49
N ALA A 257 6.58 4.98 -8.83
CA ALA A 257 6.11 6.20 -9.48
C ALA A 257 7.22 6.89 -10.28
N ALA A 258 8.42 7.03 -9.72
CA ALA A 258 9.56 7.62 -10.40
C ALA A 258 9.97 6.83 -11.66
N ALA A 259 9.92 5.49 -11.60
CA ALA A 259 10.17 4.64 -12.76
C ALA A 259 9.11 4.82 -13.85
N GLN A 260 7.82 4.93 -13.47
CA GLN A 260 6.74 5.19 -14.42
C GLN A 260 6.90 6.55 -15.10
N HIS A 261 7.23 7.59 -14.36
CA HIS A 261 7.54 8.90 -14.94
C HIS A 261 8.70 8.83 -15.92
N ALA A 262 9.79 8.13 -15.58
CA ALA A 262 10.95 7.98 -16.44
C ALA A 262 10.62 7.24 -17.75
N VAL A 263 9.71 6.27 -17.72
CA VAL A 263 9.29 5.51 -18.92
C VAL A 263 8.31 6.33 -19.76
N THR A 264 7.35 6.98 -19.15
CA THR A 264 6.26 7.70 -19.83
C THR A 264 6.76 8.95 -20.54
N ALA A 265 7.80 9.61 -20.02
CA ALA A 265 8.37 10.83 -20.59
C ALA A 265 8.84 10.70 -22.06
N THR A 266 9.02 9.48 -22.59
CA THR A 266 9.46 9.27 -23.97
C THR A 266 8.38 8.87 -24.95
N ASP A 267 7.38 8.12 -24.49
CA ASP A 267 6.45 7.44 -25.41
C ASP A 267 5.05 8.08 -25.42
N GLY A 268 4.77 9.04 -24.52
CA GLY A 268 3.47 9.72 -24.43
C GLY A 268 2.31 8.79 -24.05
N GLN A 269 2.59 7.54 -23.70
CA GLN A 269 1.60 6.56 -23.27
C GLN A 269 2.05 5.89 -21.98
N ALA A 270 1.30 6.13 -20.90
CA ALA A 270 1.34 5.24 -19.75
C ALA A 270 0.75 3.88 -20.15
N ARG A 271 1.46 2.81 -19.89
CA ARG A 271 0.97 1.44 -20.04
C ARG A 271 0.80 0.83 -18.67
#